data_3faef022d77241c59b865b5f50844c4b
#
_entry.id   3faef022d77241c59b865b5f50844c4b
#
_cell.length_a   1.000
_cell.length_b   1.000
_cell.length_c   1.000
_cell.angle_alpha   90.00
_cell.angle_beta   90.00
_cell.angle_gamma   90.00
#
_symmetry.space_group_name_H-M   'P 1'
#
loop_
_entity.id
_entity.type
_entity.pdbx_description
1 polymer ?
#
loop_
_entity_poly.entity_id
_entity_poly.type
_entity_poly.pdbx_seq_one_letter_code
_entity_poly.pdbx_strand_id
1 'polypeptide(L)'
;MGTVTAVLGTVTALRRYPVKSMLGEALTAVRVDERGLAGDRMFAVLDTAGAIGSAKHPRKWEPLLRCHGRLTGPGAARVELPDGTVLSAGAAELDARLSDLLGRQVSVSDKPPQHGALERAVPGYEGGLPDVLRAKASPDETGDLITSGRVAPGTFFDHGTVHLVTTASLRRLQQAYPAGDFAPRRFRPNLVIDLPGGPGFPEDTWPGATLRIGEALFRVTVPTPRCVVPTLRHGELPADPGIMRTVAREHGAPVLTLGPLSCVGVYLDVLEPGTVRTGDALTMGTGE
;
A
#
# COMPACT_ATOMS: atom_id res chain seq x y z
N MET A 1 -15.33 31.76 -18.66
CA MET A 1 -16.40 30.76 -18.39
C MET A 1 -15.73 29.64 -17.63
N GLY A 2 -15.99 29.52 -16.33
CA GLY A 2 -15.40 28.45 -15.54
C GLY A 2 -16.00 27.11 -15.99
N THR A 3 -15.13 26.19 -16.41
CA THR A 3 -15.49 24.81 -16.73
C THR A 3 -16.04 24.20 -15.46
N VAL A 4 -17.32 23.86 -15.41
CA VAL A 4 -17.91 23.14 -14.28
C VAL A 4 -17.31 21.73 -14.28
N THR A 5 -16.34 21.53 -13.44
CA THR A 5 -15.72 20.20 -13.26
C THR A 5 -16.72 19.33 -12.51
N ALA A 6 -17.20 18.26 -13.16
CA ALA A 6 -18.16 17.37 -12.52
C ALA A 6 -17.55 16.66 -11.31
N VAL A 7 -18.31 16.64 -10.21
CA VAL A 7 -17.95 15.82 -9.04
C VAL A 7 -18.13 14.36 -9.41
N LEU A 8 -17.06 13.57 -9.36
CA LEU A 8 -17.08 12.15 -9.64
C LEU A 8 -17.40 11.32 -8.41
N GLY A 9 -16.96 11.75 -7.24
CA GLY A 9 -17.11 10.99 -6.01
C GLY A 9 -16.68 11.76 -4.77
N THR A 10 -16.63 11.04 -3.65
CA THR A 10 -16.36 11.62 -2.32
C THR A 10 -15.36 10.75 -1.55
N VAL A 11 -14.46 11.39 -0.80
CA VAL A 11 -13.53 10.70 0.09
C VAL A 11 -14.31 10.11 1.27
N THR A 12 -14.35 8.79 1.37
CA THR A 12 -15.05 8.08 2.48
C THR A 12 -14.09 7.60 3.56
N ALA A 13 -12.81 7.42 3.23
CA ALA A 13 -11.79 7.10 4.23
C ALA A 13 -10.43 7.63 3.82
N LEU A 14 -9.70 8.12 4.82
CA LEU A 14 -8.30 8.50 4.76
C LEU A 14 -7.49 7.59 5.68
N ARG A 15 -6.36 7.10 5.19
CA ARG A 15 -5.45 6.25 5.95
C ARG A 15 -4.00 6.65 5.74
N ARG A 16 -3.26 6.59 6.82
CA ARG A 16 -1.81 6.76 6.82
C ARG A 16 -1.15 5.54 7.46
N TYR A 17 0.00 5.15 6.95
CA TYR A 17 0.78 4.00 7.41
C TYR A 17 2.19 4.47 7.80
N PRO A 18 2.39 5.04 9.01
CA PRO A 18 3.66 5.65 9.38
C PRO A 18 4.85 4.69 9.30
N VAL A 19 4.62 3.41 9.60
CA VAL A 19 5.65 2.36 9.52
C VAL A 19 5.31 1.40 8.38
N LYS A 20 6.28 1.18 7.49
CA LYS A 20 6.15 0.23 6.38
C LYS A 20 5.75 -1.16 6.88
N SER A 21 4.82 -1.81 6.17
CA SER A 21 4.28 -3.15 6.46
C SER A 21 3.50 -3.30 7.77
N MET A 22 3.37 -2.26 8.61
CA MET A 22 2.48 -2.28 9.78
C MET A 22 1.09 -1.77 9.42
N LEU A 23 0.10 -2.07 10.25
CA LEU A 23 -1.22 -1.46 10.20
C LEU A 23 -1.05 0.04 10.48
N GLY A 24 -1.92 0.83 9.85
CA GLY A 24 -1.88 2.28 9.95
C GLY A 24 -3.05 2.83 10.76
N GLU A 25 -3.22 4.13 10.64
CA GLU A 25 -4.25 4.91 11.33
C GLU A 25 -5.28 5.47 10.36
N ALA A 26 -6.54 5.57 10.82
CA ALA A 26 -7.60 6.29 10.14
C ALA A 26 -7.50 7.78 10.50
N LEU A 27 -7.76 8.64 9.52
CA LEU A 27 -7.68 10.08 9.65
C LEU A 27 -8.98 10.72 9.18
N THR A 28 -9.33 11.87 9.74
CA THR A 28 -10.41 12.73 9.23
C THR A 28 -9.88 13.82 8.29
N ALA A 29 -8.62 14.19 8.44
CA ALA A 29 -7.92 15.13 7.58
C ALA A 29 -6.43 14.80 7.53
N VAL A 30 -5.78 15.14 6.42
CA VAL A 30 -4.34 14.95 6.26
C VAL A 30 -3.76 16.04 5.34
N ARG A 31 -2.60 16.56 5.69
CA ARG A 31 -1.81 17.37 4.79
C ARG A 31 -1.15 16.45 3.75
N VAL A 32 -1.22 16.86 2.51
CA VAL A 32 -0.52 16.24 1.39
C VAL A 32 0.59 17.22 0.98
N ASP A 33 1.79 16.73 0.86
CA ASP A 33 2.96 17.45 0.33
C ASP A 33 3.48 16.75 -0.92
N GLU A 34 4.58 17.22 -1.49
CA GLU A 34 5.19 16.67 -2.71
C GLU A 34 5.58 15.18 -2.57
N ARG A 35 5.74 14.69 -1.34
CA ARG A 35 6.09 13.30 -1.03
C ARG A 35 4.89 12.40 -0.75
N GLY A 36 3.67 12.91 -0.87
CA GLY A 36 2.42 12.20 -0.57
C GLY A 36 1.78 12.65 0.75
N LEU A 37 1.10 11.75 1.44
CA LEU A 37 0.48 12.07 2.73
C LEU A 37 1.55 12.29 3.79
N ALA A 38 1.50 13.43 4.48
CA ALA A 38 2.47 13.78 5.52
C ALA A 38 2.59 12.67 6.57
N GLY A 39 3.80 12.12 6.71
CA GLY A 39 4.13 11.04 7.64
C GLY A 39 3.81 9.61 7.18
N ASP A 40 3.35 9.44 5.94
CA ASP A 40 3.14 8.10 5.39
C ASP A 40 4.49 7.43 5.04
N ARG A 41 4.67 6.15 5.46
CA ARG A 41 5.93 5.37 5.30
C ARG A 41 7.18 6.15 5.73
N MET A 42 7.06 6.89 6.82
CA MET A 42 8.18 7.65 7.41
C MET A 42 9.22 6.72 8.04
N PHE A 43 8.79 5.56 8.53
CA PHE A 43 9.64 4.56 9.17
C PHE A 43 9.55 3.22 8.46
N ALA A 44 10.60 2.42 8.60
CA ALA A 44 10.60 1.01 8.25
C ALA A 44 11.43 0.20 9.26
N VAL A 45 11.16 -1.10 9.31
CA VAL A 45 12.00 -2.07 10.02
C VAL A 45 13.10 -2.50 9.05
N LEU A 46 14.34 -2.48 9.50
CA LEU A 46 15.52 -2.93 8.75
C LEU A 46 16.16 -4.11 9.47
N ASP A 47 16.66 -5.08 8.71
CA ASP A 47 17.51 -6.12 9.27
C ASP A 47 18.99 -5.65 9.34
N THR A 48 19.86 -6.51 9.87
CA THR A 48 21.29 -6.22 10.02
C THR A 48 22.05 -6.06 8.71
N ALA A 49 21.51 -6.59 7.60
CA ALA A 49 22.05 -6.41 6.25
C ALA A 49 21.52 -5.12 5.57
N GLY A 50 20.62 -4.37 6.23
CA GLY A 50 19.99 -3.18 5.71
C GLY A 50 18.83 -3.47 4.74
N ALA A 51 18.34 -4.71 4.66
CA ALA A 51 17.14 -5.04 3.89
C ALA A 51 15.90 -4.47 4.59
N ILE A 52 15.01 -3.91 3.77
CA ILE A 52 13.79 -3.26 4.27
C ILE A 52 12.70 -4.31 4.50
N GLY A 53 12.20 -4.37 5.74
CA GLY A 53 11.11 -5.24 6.14
C GLY A 53 9.85 -5.03 5.30
N SER A 54 9.48 -6.05 4.55
CA SER A 54 8.32 -6.00 3.67
C SER A 54 7.49 -7.27 3.77
N ALA A 55 6.23 -7.14 4.15
CA ALA A 55 5.28 -8.25 4.17
C ALA A 55 5.04 -8.90 2.78
N LYS A 56 5.69 -8.37 1.71
CA LYS A 56 5.78 -9.05 0.41
C LYS A 56 6.63 -10.32 0.46
N HIS A 57 7.42 -10.49 1.50
CA HIS A 57 8.06 -11.74 1.88
C HIS A 57 7.46 -12.21 3.22
N PRO A 58 6.33 -12.96 3.17
CA PRO A 58 5.53 -13.26 4.36
C PRO A 58 6.29 -14.04 5.43
N ARG A 59 7.08 -15.05 5.02
CA ARG A 59 7.82 -15.89 5.97
C ARG A 59 8.75 -15.09 6.89
N LYS A 60 9.29 -13.97 6.40
CA LYS A 60 10.14 -13.08 7.17
C LYS A 60 9.37 -11.99 7.91
N TRP A 61 8.32 -11.42 7.29
CA TRP A 61 7.83 -10.09 7.69
C TRP A 61 6.31 -10.01 7.93
N GLU A 62 5.54 -11.11 7.75
CA GLU A 62 4.09 -11.09 7.99
C GLU A 62 3.73 -10.59 9.40
N PRO A 63 4.47 -10.94 10.49
CA PRO A 63 4.12 -10.48 11.83
C PRO A 63 4.01 -8.95 11.97
N LEU A 64 4.68 -8.16 11.10
CA LEU A 64 4.52 -6.71 11.06
C LEU A 64 3.07 -6.27 10.78
N LEU A 65 2.29 -7.04 10.03
CA LEU A 65 0.87 -6.76 9.77
C LEU A 65 -0.03 -6.93 11.00
N ARG A 66 0.51 -7.33 12.14
CA ARG A 66 -0.18 -7.39 13.42
C ARG A 66 0.17 -6.22 14.34
N CYS A 67 1.17 -5.41 13.96
CA CYS A 67 1.58 -4.21 14.68
C CYS A 67 0.87 -2.99 14.12
N HIS A 68 0.60 -1.98 14.96
CA HIS A 68 -0.01 -0.71 14.54
C HIS A 68 1.00 0.44 14.67
N GLY A 69 1.28 1.12 13.55
CA GLY A 69 2.05 2.36 13.56
C GLY A 69 1.14 3.59 13.61
N ARG A 70 1.42 4.54 14.51
CA ARG A 70 0.70 5.81 14.62
C ARG A 70 1.67 6.97 14.80
N LEU A 71 1.43 8.10 14.14
CA LEU A 71 2.19 9.31 14.43
C LEU A 71 1.71 9.93 15.75
N THR A 72 2.67 10.47 16.51
CA THR A 72 2.42 11.21 17.75
C THR A 72 2.81 12.68 17.64
N GLY A 73 3.44 13.05 16.54
CA GLY A 73 3.87 14.41 16.22
C GLY A 73 4.76 14.41 14.96
N PRO A 74 5.26 15.59 14.56
CA PRO A 74 6.20 15.69 13.45
C PRO A 74 7.44 14.84 13.72
N GLY A 75 7.76 13.91 12.81
CA GLY A 75 8.93 13.05 12.93
C GLY A 75 8.87 12.00 14.04
N ALA A 76 7.75 11.82 14.73
CA ALA A 76 7.61 10.89 15.84
C ALA A 76 6.45 9.90 15.63
N ALA A 77 6.70 8.63 15.89
CA ALA A 77 5.70 7.58 15.83
C ALA A 77 5.76 6.65 17.03
N ARG A 78 4.65 5.99 17.31
CA ARG A 78 4.57 4.85 18.24
C ARG A 78 4.10 3.62 17.50
N VAL A 79 4.55 2.48 17.97
CA VAL A 79 4.16 1.16 17.50
C VAL A 79 3.49 0.42 18.64
N GLU A 80 2.26 -0.03 18.38
CA GLU A 80 1.52 -0.95 19.24
C GLU A 80 1.80 -2.37 18.75
N LEU A 81 2.33 -3.21 19.61
CA LEU A 81 2.63 -4.61 19.36
C LEU A 81 1.38 -5.49 19.53
N PRO A 82 1.39 -6.76 19.08
CA PRO A 82 0.23 -7.65 19.18
C PRO A 82 -0.24 -7.95 20.61
N ASP A 83 0.60 -7.76 21.61
CA ASP A 83 0.27 -7.91 23.03
C ASP A 83 -0.26 -6.62 23.69
N GLY A 84 -0.46 -5.55 22.89
CA GLY A 84 -0.93 -4.25 23.37
C GLY A 84 0.17 -3.32 23.91
N THR A 85 1.43 -3.76 23.96
CA THR A 85 2.54 -2.89 24.36
C THR A 85 2.75 -1.77 23.35
N VAL A 86 2.86 -0.53 23.79
CA VAL A 86 3.04 0.65 22.92
C VAL A 86 4.39 1.30 23.20
N LEU A 87 5.27 1.30 22.21
CA LEU A 87 6.64 1.80 22.28
C LEU A 87 6.91 2.88 21.23
N SER A 88 7.84 3.79 21.50
CA SER A 88 8.22 4.83 20.53
C SER A 88 9.10 4.24 19.42
N ALA A 89 8.86 4.64 18.17
CA ALA A 89 9.76 4.34 17.07
C ALA A 89 11.17 4.90 17.36
N GLY A 90 12.20 4.06 17.17
CA GLY A 90 13.58 4.39 17.51
C GLY A 90 14.00 4.08 18.97
N ALA A 91 13.09 3.56 19.80
CA ALA A 91 13.44 3.04 21.11
C ALA A 91 14.11 1.66 20.99
N ALA A 92 15.23 1.45 21.65
CA ALA A 92 15.93 0.15 21.66
C ALA A 92 15.04 -1.00 22.16
N GLU A 93 14.10 -0.73 23.07
CA GLU A 93 13.13 -1.71 23.52
C GLU A 93 12.19 -2.16 22.39
N LEU A 94 11.77 -1.24 21.51
CA LEU A 94 10.95 -1.61 20.33
C LEU A 94 11.73 -2.53 19.40
N ASP A 95 13.01 -2.20 19.15
CA ASP A 95 13.87 -3.02 18.29
C ASP A 95 14.04 -4.43 18.86
N ALA A 96 14.26 -4.56 20.16
CA ALA A 96 14.35 -5.85 20.84
C ALA A 96 13.04 -6.66 20.71
N ARG A 97 11.90 -6.03 21.00
CA ARG A 97 10.58 -6.69 20.92
C ARG A 97 10.21 -7.10 19.49
N LEU A 98 10.55 -6.27 18.49
CA LEU A 98 10.36 -6.62 17.08
C LEU A 98 11.31 -7.73 16.64
N SER A 99 12.54 -7.75 17.16
CA SER A 99 13.50 -8.84 16.89
C SER A 99 12.98 -10.17 17.41
N ASP A 100 12.42 -10.18 18.62
CA ASP A 100 11.78 -11.38 19.20
C ASP A 100 10.55 -11.82 18.39
N LEU A 101 9.67 -10.85 18.00
CA LEU A 101 8.48 -11.12 17.23
C LEU A 101 8.77 -11.72 15.84
N LEU A 102 9.87 -11.28 15.22
CA LEU A 102 10.28 -11.67 13.86
C LEU A 102 11.28 -12.83 13.84
N GLY A 103 11.83 -13.22 15.01
CA GLY A 103 12.87 -14.25 15.12
C GLY A 103 14.19 -13.86 14.42
N ARG A 104 14.46 -12.55 14.28
CA ARG A 104 15.66 -12.01 13.63
C ARG A 104 16.00 -10.64 14.17
N GLN A 105 17.29 -10.30 14.21
CA GLN A 105 17.74 -8.98 14.64
C GLN A 105 17.28 -7.90 13.67
N VAL A 106 16.54 -6.91 14.20
CA VAL A 106 16.03 -5.78 13.43
C VAL A 106 16.07 -4.48 14.21
N SER A 107 15.96 -3.36 13.50
CA SER A 107 15.77 -2.03 14.09
C SER A 107 14.77 -1.20 13.29
N VAL A 108 14.12 -0.25 13.94
CA VAL A 108 13.24 0.73 13.30
C VAL A 108 14.04 1.95 12.91
N SER A 109 13.95 2.36 11.65
CA SER A 109 14.67 3.51 11.09
C SER A 109 13.74 4.47 10.37
N ASP A 110 14.00 5.77 10.50
CA ASP A 110 13.45 6.87 9.73
C ASP A 110 14.37 7.28 8.55
N LYS A 111 15.50 6.60 8.41
CA LYS A 111 16.52 6.89 7.38
C LYS A 111 16.50 5.82 6.31
N PRO A 112 15.88 6.08 5.14
CA PRO A 112 15.91 5.15 4.03
C PRO A 112 17.36 4.90 3.58
N PRO A 113 17.77 3.64 3.38
CA PRO A 113 19.08 3.35 2.81
C PRO A 113 19.15 3.86 1.37
N GLN A 114 20.32 4.35 0.93
CA GLN A 114 20.52 4.90 -0.42
C GLN A 114 20.16 3.89 -1.53
N HIS A 115 20.39 2.61 -1.26
CA HIS A 115 20.11 1.51 -2.19
C HIS A 115 19.19 0.47 -1.51
N GLY A 116 18.11 0.95 -0.89
CA GLY A 116 17.19 0.10 -0.15
C GLY A 116 16.67 -1.05 -1.00
N ALA A 117 17.02 -2.27 -0.64
CA ALA A 117 16.49 -3.47 -1.23
C ALA A 117 15.26 -3.95 -0.47
N LEU A 118 14.32 -4.49 -1.19
CA LEU A 118 13.18 -5.20 -0.61
C LEU A 118 12.99 -6.52 -1.32
N GLU A 119 12.70 -7.54 -0.55
CA GLU A 119 12.46 -8.88 -1.04
C GLU A 119 10.96 -9.11 -1.26
N ARG A 120 10.64 -9.89 -2.29
CA ARG A 120 9.27 -10.31 -2.61
C ARG A 120 9.28 -11.81 -2.83
N ALA A 121 8.51 -12.54 -2.05
CA ALA A 121 8.28 -13.95 -2.32
C ALA A 121 7.60 -14.11 -3.68
N VAL A 122 8.07 -15.04 -4.46
CA VAL A 122 7.48 -15.42 -5.74
C VAL A 122 6.28 -16.32 -5.43
N PRO A 123 5.06 -15.96 -5.86
CA PRO A 123 3.89 -16.81 -5.61
C PRO A 123 4.00 -18.12 -6.42
N GLY A 124 3.31 -19.15 -5.97
CA GLY A 124 3.13 -20.37 -6.76
C GLY A 124 2.33 -20.07 -8.03
N TYR A 125 2.80 -20.54 -9.16
CA TYR A 125 2.12 -20.43 -10.45
C TYR A 125 1.60 -21.80 -10.90
N GLU A 126 0.33 -21.88 -11.23
CA GLU A 126 -0.23 -23.02 -11.96
C GLU A 126 0.43 -23.05 -13.35
N GLY A 127 1.12 -24.12 -13.69
CA GLY A 127 1.87 -24.22 -14.96
C GLY A 127 3.36 -23.87 -14.87
N GLY A 128 3.88 -23.56 -13.67
CA GLY A 128 5.29 -23.29 -13.43
C GLY A 128 5.66 -21.82 -13.47
N LEU A 129 6.88 -21.53 -13.02
CA LEU A 129 7.37 -20.16 -12.90
C LEU A 129 7.63 -19.54 -14.29
N PRO A 130 7.04 -18.37 -14.60
CA PRO A 130 7.32 -17.65 -15.84
C PRO A 130 8.82 -17.38 -16.03
N ASP A 131 9.31 -17.48 -17.27
CA ASP A 131 10.76 -17.34 -17.57
C ASP A 131 11.34 -15.99 -17.13
N VAL A 132 10.56 -14.91 -17.24
CA VAL A 132 10.97 -13.56 -16.80
C VAL A 132 11.21 -13.52 -15.28
N LEU A 133 10.43 -14.26 -14.50
CA LEU A 133 10.62 -14.36 -13.05
C LEU A 133 11.73 -15.36 -12.71
N ARG A 134 11.82 -16.46 -13.46
CA ARG A 134 12.88 -17.48 -13.29
C ARG A 134 14.28 -16.87 -13.44
N ALA A 135 14.44 -15.94 -14.37
CA ALA A 135 15.72 -15.26 -14.60
C ALA A 135 16.10 -14.28 -13.46
N LYS A 136 15.14 -13.87 -12.61
CA LYS A 136 15.33 -12.86 -11.56
C LYS A 136 15.12 -13.42 -10.15
N ALA A 137 14.60 -14.63 -10.04
CA ALA A 137 14.31 -15.26 -8.76
C ALA A 137 15.51 -16.08 -8.29
N SER A 138 15.78 -16.01 -7.00
CA SER A 138 16.77 -16.84 -6.32
C SER A 138 16.20 -17.35 -5.00
N PRO A 139 16.61 -18.53 -4.52
CA PRO A 139 16.26 -18.96 -3.18
C PRO A 139 16.95 -18.08 -2.14
N ASP A 140 16.26 -17.79 -1.06
CA ASP A 140 16.82 -17.11 0.09
C ASP A 140 17.11 -18.08 1.25
N GLU A 141 17.54 -17.56 2.40
CA GLU A 141 17.83 -18.36 3.60
C GLU A 141 16.61 -19.09 4.18
N THR A 142 15.39 -18.71 3.82
CA THR A 142 14.15 -19.40 4.22
C THR A 142 13.77 -20.53 3.27
N GLY A 143 14.47 -20.68 2.15
CA GLY A 143 14.16 -21.59 1.07
C GLY A 143 13.03 -21.10 0.14
N ASP A 144 12.51 -19.90 0.34
CA ASP A 144 11.55 -19.29 -0.58
C ASP A 144 12.26 -18.75 -1.82
N LEU A 145 11.61 -18.89 -2.98
CA LEU A 145 12.01 -18.15 -4.17
C LEU A 145 11.60 -16.70 -3.99
N ILE A 146 12.57 -15.81 -4.10
CA ILE A 146 12.35 -14.36 -3.98
C ILE A 146 12.83 -13.63 -5.22
N THR A 147 12.23 -12.48 -5.47
CA THR A 147 12.80 -11.44 -6.35
C THR A 147 13.17 -10.23 -5.49
N SER A 148 14.31 -9.64 -5.78
CA SER A 148 14.73 -8.38 -5.18
C SER A 148 14.23 -7.20 -5.99
N GLY A 149 13.74 -6.18 -5.29
CA GLY A 149 13.34 -4.89 -5.86
C GLY A 149 13.99 -3.74 -5.09
N ARG A 150 13.93 -2.55 -5.66
CA ARG A 150 14.36 -1.33 -4.98
C ARG A 150 13.15 -0.53 -4.56
N VAL A 151 13.26 0.18 -3.44
CA VAL A 151 12.33 1.26 -3.07
C VAL A 151 12.67 2.53 -3.84
N ALA A 152 11.74 3.46 -3.92
CA ALA A 152 12.01 4.78 -4.48
C ALA A 152 13.14 5.45 -3.69
N PRO A 153 14.17 6.03 -4.34
CA PRO A 153 15.34 6.59 -3.68
C PRO A 153 14.97 7.59 -2.56
N GLY A 154 15.62 7.46 -1.41
CA GLY A 154 15.37 8.33 -0.25
C GLY A 154 14.00 8.16 0.41
N THR A 155 13.31 7.05 0.16
CA THR A 155 11.99 6.74 0.69
C THR A 155 11.87 5.29 1.12
N PHE A 156 10.75 4.96 1.79
CA PHE A 156 10.35 3.58 2.04
C PHE A 156 9.15 3.15 1.17
N PHE A 157 8.78 3.93 0.16
CA PHE A 157 7.72 3.57 -0.78
C PHE A 157 8.19 2.52 -1.77
N ASP A 158 7.29 1.58 -2.10
CA ASP A 158 7.58 0.53 -3.07
C ASP A 158 7.54 1.04 -4.51
N HIS A 159 6.67 2.04 -4.78
CA HIS A 159 6.45 2.65 -6.09
C HIS A 159 5.81 4.04 -5.87
N GLY A 160 4.51 4.20 -6.10
CA GLY A 160 3.80 5.47 -5.92
C GLY A 160 3.63 5.86 -4.45
N THR A 161 3.55 7.15 -4.19
CA THR A 161 3.48 7.73 -2.85
C THR A 161 2.07 7.81 -2.30
N VAL A 162 1.06 7.88 -3.18
CA VAL A 162 -0.37 7.90 -2.80
C VAL A 162 -1.10 6.79 -3.53
N HIS A 163 -1.86 5.99 -2.80
CA HIS A 163 -2.68 4.91 -3.34
C HIS A 163 -4.16 5.21 -3.10
N LEU A 164 -4.93 5.23 -4.19
CA LEU A 164 -6.37 5.44 -4.18
C LEU A 164 -7.08 4.16 -4.61
N VAL A 165 -8.16 3.81 -3.91
CA VAL A 165 -9.07 2.72 -4.25
C VAL A 165 -10.50 3.25 -4.26
N THR A 166 -11.32 2.76 -5.19
CA THR A 166 -12.75 3.10 -5.23
C THR A 166 -13.61 2.04 -4.52
N THR A 167 -14.72 2.45 -3.94
CA THR A 167 -15.70 1.51 -3.39
C THR A 167 -16.35 0.65 -4.48
N ALA A 168 -16.40 1.14 -5.72
CA ALA A 168 -16.91 0.40 -6.88
C ALA A 168 -16.08 -0.86 -7.16
N SER A 169 -14.74 -0.73 -7.15
CA SER A 169 -13.82 -1.86 -7.34
C SER A 169 -13.93 -2.88 -6.21
N LEU A 170 -14.00 -2.39 -4.96
CA LEU A 170 -14.18 -3.29 -3.82
C LEU A 170 -15.51 -4.02 -3.85
N ARG A 171 -16.61 -3.34 -4.22
CA ARG A 171 -17.93 -3.97 -4.40
C ARG A 171 -17.92 -5.02 -5.51
N ARG A 172 -17.24 -4.75 -6.64
CA ARG A 172 -17.10 -5.73 -7.72
C ARG A 172 -16.40 -7.00 -7.26
N LEU A 173 -15.29 -6.86 -6.54
CA LEU A 173 -14.55 -7.99 -6.00
C LEU A 173 -15.35 -8.75 -4.94
N GLN A 174 -16.06 -8.04 -4.06
CA GLN A 174 -16.92 -8.64 -3.04
C GLN A 174 -18.07 -9.45 -3.68
N GLN A 175 -18.66 -8.98 -4.78
CA GLN A 175 -19.68 -9.72 -5.52
C GLN A 175 -19.12 -10.98 -6.17
N ALA A 176 -17.89 -10.93 -6.66
CA ALA A 176 -17.23 -12.08 -7.30
C ALA A 176 -16.81 -13.16 -6.30
N TYR A 177 -16.61 -12.79 -5.04
CA TYR A 177 -16.28 -13.70 -3.94
C TYR A 177 -16.99 -13.26 -2.65
N PRO A 178 -18.29 -13.61 -2.49
CA PRO A 178 -19.10 -13.16 -1.35
C PRO A 178 -18.60 -13.59 0.02
N ALA A 179 -17.91 -14.74 0.12
CA ALA A 179 -17.34 -15.23 1.36
C ALA A 179 -16.05 -14.51 1.78
N GLY A 180 -15.40 -13.80 0.84
CA GLY A 180 -14.19 -13.03 1.11
C GLY A 180 -14.52 -11.69 1.80
N ASP A 181 -13.55 -11.13 2.49
CA ASP A 181 -13.64 -9.78 3.04
C ASP A 181 -12.69 -8.84 2.27
N PHE A 182 -13.23 -8.04 1.36
CA PHE A 182 -12.51 -7.04 0.57
C PHE A 182 -12.41 -5.69 1.28
N ALA A 183 -12.27 -5.70 2.61
CA ALA A 183 -12.06 -4.46 3.37
C ALA A 183 -10.89 -3.64 2.79
N PRO A 184 -11.04 -2.32 2.62
CA PRO A 184 -9.99 -1.46 2.04
C PRO A 184 -8.62 -1.66 2.68
N ARG A 185 -8.56 -1.90 4.00
CA ARG A 185 -7.30 -2.08 4.74
C ARG A 185 -6.42 -3.21 4.24
N ARG A 186 -6.98 -4.26 3.55
CA ARG A 186 -6.17 -5.31 2.92
C ARG A 186 -5.29 -4.76 1.80
N PHE A 187 -5.82 -3.80 1.07
CA PHE A 187 -5.14 -3.16 -0.07
C PHE A 187 -4.28 -1.96 0.35
N ARG A 188 -4.43 -1.51 1.61
CA ARG A 188 -3.62 -0.44 2.22
C ARG A 188 -3.66 0.89 1.42
N PRO A 189 -4.85 1.37 0.98
CA PRO A 189 -4.96 2.64 0.31
C PRO A 189 -4.77 3.80 1.29
N ASN A 190 -4.33 4.95 0.76
CA ASN A 190 -4.35 6.22 1.45
C ASN A 190 -5.73 6.88 1.34
N LEU A 191 -6.36 6.76 0.18
CA LEU A 191 -7.65 7.34 -0.16
C LEU A 191 -8.64 6.24 -0.56
N VAL A 192 -9.81 6.25 0.03
CA VAL A 192 -10.96 5.46 -0.43
C VAL A 192 -12.02 6.43 -0.93
N ILE A 193 -12.39 6.28 -2.19
CA ILE A 193 -13.36 7.14 -2.84
C ILE A 193 -14.66 6.38 -3.08
N ASP A 194 -15.77 6.94 -2.62
CA ASP A 194 -17.08 6.46 -3.05
C ASP A 194 -17.47 7.16 -4.35
N LEU A 195 -17.82 6.34 -5.35
CA LEU A 195 -18.30 6.81 -6.64
C LEU A 195 -19.76 6.44 -6.79
N PRO A 196 -20.60 7.33 -7.34
CA PRO A 196 -21.96 6.97 -7.76
C PRO A 196 -21.89 5.90 -8.86
N GLY A 197 -22.87 5.02 -8.89
CA GLY A 197 -22.96 3.97 -9.89
C GLY A 197 -22.75 2.57 -9.36
N GLY A 198 -22.69 1.61 -10.29
CA GLY A 198 -22.56 0.19 -10.00
C GLY A 198 -21.14 -0.26 -9.66
N PRO A 199 -20.99 -1.56 -9.33
CA PRO A 199 -19.68 -2.16 -9.14
C PRO A 199 -18.92 -2.29 -10.46
N GLY A 200 -17.61 -2.08 -10.42
CA GLY A 200 -16.73 -2.10 -11.59
C GLY A 200 -15.36 -1.56 -11.23
N PHE A 201 -14.53 -1.30 -12.22
CA PHE A 201 -13.19 -0.74 -12.05
C PHE A 201 -13.07 0.62 -12.77
N PRO A 202 -13.82 1.64 -12.33
CA PRO A 202 -13.89 2.93 -13.03
C PRO A 202 -12.55 3.65 -13.08
N GLU A 203 -11.68 3.46 -12.09
CA GLU A 203 -10.35 4.05 -12.02
C GLU A 203 -9.38 3.58 -13.10
N ASP A 204 -9.70 2.52 -13.85
CA ASP A 204 -8.87 2.02 -14.97
C ASP A 204 -8.76 3.01 -16.13
N THR A 205 -9.75 3.89 -16.26
CA THR A 205 -9.78 4.90 -17.32
C THR A 205 -9.07 6.20 -16.92
N TRP A 206 -8.55 6.30 -15.69
CA TRP A 206 -7.96 7.52 -15.15
C TRP A 206 -6.45 7.72 -15.37
N PRO A 207 -5.62 6.73 -15.72
CA PRO A 207 -4.19 6.96 -15.95
C PRO A 207 -3.94 8.13 -16.91
N GLY A 208 -3.09 9.08 -16.49
CA GLY A 208 -2.82 10.33 -17.18
C GLY A 208 -3.74 11.50 -16.81
N ALA A 209 -4.91 11.25 -16.23
CA ALA A 209 -5.81 12.31 -15.80
C ALA A 209 -5.31 13.03 -14.54
N THR A 210 -5.82 14.25 -14.33
CA THR A 210 -5.63 15.02 -13.10
C THR A 210 -6.87 14.93 -12.23
N LEU A 211 -6.67 14.71 -10.94
CA LEU A 211 -7.72 14.65 -9.93
C LEU A 211 -7.51 15.74 -8.89
N ARG A 212 -8.53 16.58 -8.67
CA ARG A 212 -8.57 17.45 -7.51
C ARG A 212 -9.37 16.78 -6.41
N ILE A 213 -8.75 16.66 -5.24
CA ILE A 213 -9.37 16.06 -4.04
C ILE A 213 -9.13 17.03 -2.88
N GLY A 214 -10.18 17.67 -2.40
CA GLY A 214 -10.05 18.77 -1.45
C GLY A 214 -9.19 19.90 -2.02
N GLU A 215 -8.13 20.28 -1.27
CA GLU A 215 -7.20 21.35 -1.69
C GLU A 215 -6.07 20.82 -2.60
N ALA A 216 -5.81 19.50 -2.62
CA ALA A 216 -4.68 18.90 -3.34
C ALA A 216 -5.04 18.53 -4.79
N LEU A 217 -4.05 18.64 -5.70
CA LEU A 217 -4.15 18.19 -7.09
C LEU A 217 -3.18 17.04 -7.31
N PHE A 218 -3.69 15.99 -7.96
CA PHE A 218 -2.94 14.78 -8.24
C PHE A 218 -2.95 14.45 -9.73
N ARG A 219 -1.91 13.74 -10.20
CA ARG A 219 -1.92 13.03 -11.47
C ARG A 219 -2.06 11.54 -11.21
N VAL A 220 -2.98 10.90 -11.92
CA VAL A 220 -3.08 9.43 -11.91
C VAL A 220 -1.97 8.87 -12.77
N THR A 221 -1.15 7.98 -12.20
CA THR A 221 0.01 7.44 -12.90
C THR A 221 -0.27 6.08 -13.53
N VAL A 222 -0.48 5.06 -12.71
CA VAL A 222 -0.68 3.68 -13.17
C VAL A 222 -1.65 2.93 -12.27
N PRO A 223 -2.33 1.90 -12.78
CA PRO A 223 -3.04 0.94 -11.94
C PRO A 223 -2.09 0.33 -10.90
N THR A 224 -2.60 0.04 -9.70
CA THR A 224 -1.77 -0.48 -8.60
C THR A 224 -1.70 -1.99 -8.63
N PRO A 225 -0.56 -2.59 -9.05
CA PRO A 225 -0.40 -4.03 -9.06
C PRO A 225 -0.32 -4.57 -7.64
N ARG A 226 -0.98 -5.71 -7.42
CA ARG A 226 -1.09 -6.31 -6.09
C ARG A 226 -0.16 -7.51 -5.96
N CYS A 227 0.42 -7.61 -4.77
CA CYS A 227 1.26 -8.73 -4.33
C CYS A 227 0.46 -9.64 -3.38
N VAL A 228 1.15 -10.53 -2.69
CA VAL A 228 0.55 -11.47 -1.72
C VAL A 228 -0.08 -10.77 -0.50
N VAL A 229 0.34 -9.56 -0.16
CA VAL A 229 -0.07 -8.86 1.09
C VAL A 229 -1.57 -8.87 1.35
N PRO A 230 -2.47 -8.59 0.39
CA PRO A 230 -3.92 -8.62 0.65
C PRO A 230 -4.46 -9.98 1.13
N THR A 231 -3.76 -11.08 0.88
CA THR A 231 -4.16 -12.42 1.33
C THR A 231 -3.75 -12.74 2.76
N LEU A 232 -2.82 -11.97 3.31
CA LEU A 232 -2.25 -12.23 4.62
C LEU A 232 -3.21 -11.79 5.74
N ARG A 233 -2.90 -12.18 6.98
CA ARG A 233 -3.60 -11.66 8.14
C ARG A 233 -3.30 -10.18 8.32
N HIS A 234 -4.34 -9.36 8.53
CA HIS A 234 -4.25 -7.93 8.81
C HIS A 234 -4.98 -7.60 10.12
N GLY A 235 -4.27 -7.60 11.24
CA GLY A 235 -4.93 -7.47 12.54
C GLY A 235 -5.98 -8.56 12.71
N GLU A 236 -7.25 -8.16 12.85
CA GLU A 236 -8.38 -9.08 13.02
C GLU A 236 -8.83 -9.77 11.72
N LEU A 237 -8.44 -9.26 10.54
CA LEU A 237 -8.79 -9.92 9.28
C LEU A 237 -7.98 -11.21 9.10
N PRO A 238 -8.63 -12.36 8.93
CA PRO A 238 -7.92 -13.63 8.74
C PRO A 238 -7.17 -13.65 7.40
N ALA A 239 -6.16 -14.52 7.30
CA ALA A 239 -5.55 -14.82 6.02
C ALA A 239 -6.58 -15.47 5.07
N ASP A 240 -6.62 -15.02 3.82
CA ASP A 240 -7.53 -15.54 2.80
C ASP A 240 -6.87 -15.48 1.40
N PRO A 241 -6.32 -16.60 0.92
CA PRO A 241 -5.78 -16.68 -0.44
C PRO A 241 -6.80 -16.41 -1.55
N GLY A 242 -8.10 -16.59 -1.26
CA GLY A 242 -9.22 -16.30 -2.18
C GLY A 242 -9.25 -14.85 -2.63
N ILE A 243 -8.79 -13.92 -1.80
CA ILE A 243 -8.73 -12.48 -2.13
C ILE A 243 -7.93 -12.25 -3.42
N MET A 244 -6.67 -12.65 -3.47
CA MET A 244 -5.84 -12.42 -4.66
C MET A 244 -6.18 -13.33 -5.84
N ARG A 245 -6.68 -14.54 -5.60
CA ARG A 245 -7.24 -15.38 -6.68
C ARG A 245 -8.43 -14.70 -7.35
N THR A 246 -9.29 -14.05 -6.57
CA THR A 246 -10.42 -13.28 -7.11
C THR A 246 -9.92 -12.08 -7.89
N VAL A 247 -9.00 -11.29 -7.35
CA VAL A 247 -8.43 -10.14 -8.09
C VAL A 247 -7.82 -10.61 -9.42
N ALA A 248 -7.03 -11.69 -9.41
CA ALA A 248 -6.38 -12.21 -10.62
C ALA A 248 -7.39 -12.65 -11.70
N ARG A 249 -8.53 -13.21 -11.29
CA ARG A 249 -9.59 -13.64 -12.21
C ARG A 249 -10.43 -12.48 -12.74
N GLU A 250 -10.76 -11.51 -11.88
CA GLU A 250 -11.73 -10.46 -12.20
C GLU A 250 -11.09 -9.21 -12.80
N HIS A 251 -9.81 -8.95 -12.50
CA HIS A 251 -9.22 -7.67 -12.85
C HIS A 251 -7.72 -7.75 -13.17
N GLY A 252 -7.39 -7.68 -14.44
CA GLY A 252 -6.05 -7.47 -14.98
C GLY A 252 -5.97 -6.14 -15.70
N ALA A 253 -5.07 -5.25 -15.28
CA ALA A 253 -4.86 -3.95 -15.92
C ALA A 253 -3.41 -3.83 -16.44
N PRO A 254 -3.16 -3.12 -17.56
CA PRO A 254 -1.83 -2.92 -18.08
C PRO A 254 -1.00 -2.04 -17.12
N VAL A 255 0.20 -2.48 -16.78
CA VAL A 255 1.10 -1.74 -15.90
C VAL A 255 2.42 -1.50 -16.62
N LEU A 256 2.61 -0.30 -17.12
CA LEU A 256 3.81 0.11 -17.86
C LEU A 256 4.17 -0.92 -18.96
N THR A 257 5.43 -1.36 -18.98
CA THR A 257 5.94 -2.37 -19.93
C THR A 257 5.77 -3.82 -19.44
N LEU A 258 5.15 -4.03 -18.27
CA LEU A 258 5.03 -5.35 -17.64
C LEU A 258 3.82 -6.15 -18.17
N GLY A 259 2.95 -5.53 -18.97
CA GLY A 259 1.71 -6.14 -19.45
C GLY A 259 0.61 -6.12 -18.37
N PRO A 260 -0.47 -6.91 -18.55
CA PRO A 260 -1.57 -6.94 -17.60
C PRO A 260 -1.16 -7.63 -16.30
N LEU A 261 -1.38 -6.94 -15.17
CA LEU A 261 -1.16 -7.45 -13.82
C LEU A 261 -2.46 -7.36 -13.01
N SER A 262 -2.60 -8.19 -11.99
CA SER A 262 -3.70 -8.13 -11.03
C SER A 262 -3.63 -6.81 -10.25
N CYS A 263 -4.57 -5.90 -10.49
CA CYS A 263 -4.56 -4.54 -9.92
C CYS A 263 -5.78 -4.28 -9.03
N VAL A 264 -5.65 -3.38 -8.07
CA VAL A 264 -6.75 -2.78 -7.30
C VAL A 264 -6.37 -1.35 -6.99
N GLY A 265 -7.14 -0.40 -7.54
CA GLY A 265 -6.88 1.03 -7.40
C GLY A 265 -5.77 1.56 -8.29
N VAL A 266 -5.40 2.81 -8.08
CA VAL A 266 -4.40 3.54 -8.85
C VAL A 266 -3.40 4.25 -7.95
N TYR A 267 -2.18 4.47 -8.45
CA TYR A 267 -1.21 5.36 -7.83
C TYR A 267 -1.38 6.79 -8.34
N LEU A 268 -1.08 7.72 -7.44
CA LEU A 268 -1.16 9.15 -7.71
C LEU A 268 0.18 9.81 -7.37
N ASP A 269 0.59 10.76 -8.23
CA ASP A 269 1.64 11.73 -7.94
C ASP A 269 1.00 13.06 -7.53
N VAL A 270 1.61 13.75 -6.58
CA VAL A 270 1.13 15.07 -6.11
C VAL A 270 1.63 16.14 -7.08
N LEU A 271 0.70 16.92 -7.64
CA LEU A 271 0.99 18.07 -8.49
C LEU A 271 0.94 19.38 -7.68
N GLU A 272 -0.08 19.50 -6.83
CA GLU A 272 -0.24 20.66 -5.91
C GLU A 272 -0.49 20.14 -4.50
N PRO A 273 0.35 20.51 -3.53
CA PRO A 273 0.12 20.22 -2.13
C PRO A 273 -1.18 20.86 -1.62
N GLY A 274 -1.76 20.26 -0.56
CA GLY A 274 -2.99 20.78 0.05
C GLY A 274 -3.46 19.88 1.18
N THR A 275 -4.60 20.18 1.75
CA THR A 275 -5.25 19.35 2.76
C THR A 275 -6.37 18.56 2.12
N VAL A 276 -6.44 17.26 2.45
CA VAL A 276 -7.54 16.37 2.08
C VAL A 276 -8.27 15.94 3.34
N ARG A 277 -9.61 15.97 3.28
CA ARG A 277 -10.50 15.61 4.39
C ARG A 277 -11.48 14.52 3.96
N THR A 278 -11.93 13.72 4.90
CA THR A 278 -13.10 12.86 4.70
C THR A 278 -14.31 13.74 4.35
N GLY A 279 -15.05 13.38 3.32
CA GLY A 279 -16.15 14.16 2.77
C GLY A 279 -15.76 15.09 1.61
N ASP A 280 -14.48 15.29 1.35
CA ASP A 280 -14.05 16.11 0.21
C ASP A 280 -14.48 15.48 -1.12
N ALA A 281 -14.89 16.34 -2.04
CA ALA A 281 -15.22 15.95 -3.40
C ALA A 281 -13.97 15.56 -4.18
N LEU A 282 -14.10 14.53 -5.03
CA LEU A 282 -13.17 14.22 -6.10
C LEU A 282 -13.72 14.78 -7.40
N THR A 283 -12.94 15.58 -8.07
CA THR A 283 -13.24 16.08 -9.43
C THR A 283 -12.11 15.73 -10.38
N MET A 284 -12.43 15.52 -11.64
CA MET A 284 -11.44 15.23 -12.69
C MET A 284 -11.30 16.45 -13.60
N GLY A 285 -10.06 16.90 -13.76
CA GLY A 285 -9.71 17.90 -14.74
C GLY A 285 -9.69 17.28 -16.14
N THR A 286 -10.22 17.98 -17.12
CA THR A 286 -9.94 17.66 -18.52
C THR A 286 -8.47 17.97 -18.76
N GLY A 287 -7.66 16.94 -19.09
CA GLY A 287 -6.26 17.14 -19.44
C GLY A 287 -6.14 18.14 -20.61
N GLU A 288 -5.25 19.12 -20.45
CA GLU A 288 -4.75 19.88 -21.60
C GLU A 288 -3.74 19.03 -22.36
#